data_d6602ccac07900d52162b7db66da670f
#
_entry.id   d6602ccac07900d52162b7db66da670f
#
_cell.length_a   1.000
_cell.length_b   1.000
_cell.length_c   1.000
_cell.angle_alpha   90.00
_cell.angle_beta   90.00
_cell.angle_gamma   90.00
#
_symmetry.space_group_name_H-M   'P 1'
#
loop_
_entity.id
_entity.type
_entity.pdbx_description
1 polymer ?
#
loop_
_entity_poly.entity_id
_entity_poly.type
_entity_poly.pdbx_seq_one_letter_code
_entity_poly.pdbx_strand_id
1 'polypeptide(L)'
;MAAKLKKAETNGHVNRVAEVLQQISGEQTVRVTAPNFKSAEFKVVGTAPYVQLAFGEKARNILRANHAAGSTAKKGKKREAKDFDGLFIAAQHISHEGWSGIPASAFRHAMVEACTLVDFHKTKAKKAVFIEPHGFDKSEGQPLVRIIGKPKHVEHTVRNANGQPDIRVRAMFDAGWSTTLRVTFDADLFTLTDVTNLLMRAGMQVGVGEGRPSSKNGIGMGWGTFSIEGGAK
;
A
#
# COMPACT_ATOMS: atom_id res chain seq x y z
N MET A 1 20.45 75.56 -10.10
CA MET A 1 20.08 74.74 -8.92
C MET A 1 19.16 73.59 -9.23
N ALA A 2 18.21 73.67 -10.15
CA ALA A 2 17.21 72.56 -10.45
C ALA A 2 17.82 71.29 -11.04
N ALA A 3 18.92 71.34 -11.80
CA ALA A 3 19.54 70.13 -12.41
C ALA A 3 20.31 69.25 -11.41
N LYS A 4 20.82 69.83 -10.30
CA LYS A 4 21.48 69.05 -9.24
C LYS A 4 20.47 68.27 -8.33
N LEU A 5 19.29 68.83 -8.11
CA LEU A 5 18.24 68.14 -7.32
C LEU A 5 17.64 66.95 -8.04
N LYS A 6 17.37 67.01 -9.36
CA LYS A 6 16.88 65.89 -10.14
C LYS A 6 17.87 64.72 -10.21
N LYS A 7 19.17 64.94 -10.17
CA LYS A 7 20.21 63.90 -10.21
C LYS A 7 20.36 63.17 -8.84
N ALA A 8 20.09 63.87 -7.76
CA ALA A 8 20.08 63.24 -6.40
C ALA A 8 18.86 62.37 -6.15
N GLU A 9 17.67 62.78 -6.61
CA GLU A 9 16.43 61.95 -6.46
C GLU A 9 16.46 60.69 -7.33
N THR A 10 17.01 60.75 -8.56
CA THR A 10 17.15 59.57 -9.42
C THR A 10 18.17 58.56 -8.85
N ASN A 11 19.28 59.02 -8.26
CA ASN A 11 20.25 58.13 -7.62
C ASN A 11 19.69 57.46 -6.37
N GLY A 12 18.88 58.12 -5.57
CA GLY A 12 18.20 57.55 -4.39
C GLY A 12 17.18 56.48 -4.78
N HIS A 13 16.50 56.67 -5.90
CA HIS A 13 15.53 55.69 -6.39
C HIS A 13 16.20 54.44 -6.99
N VAL A 14 17.26 54.63 -7.74
CA VAL A 14 18.09 53.52 -8.31
C VAL A 14 18.73 52.69 -7.20
N ASN A 15 19.25 53.32 -6.14
CA ASN A 15 19.81 52.59 -5.00
C ASN A 15 18.76 51.78 -4.23
N ARG A 16 17.55 52.31 -4.00
CA ARG A 16 16.45 51.57 -3.38
C ARG A 16 16.01 50.40 -4.23
N VAL A 17 15.91 50.53 -5.53
CA VAL A 17 15.58 49.43 -6.44
C VAL A 17 16.67 48.37 -6.43
N ALA A 18 17.95 48.75 -6.40
CA ALA A 18 19.07 47.82 -6.27
C ALA A 18 19.07 47.06 -4.93
N GLU A 19 18.77 47.76 -3.82
CA GLU A 19 18.63 47.14 -2.49
C GLU A 19 17.44 46.18 -2.43
N VAL A 20 16.30 46.53 -3.01
CA VAL A 20 15.12 45.65 -3.11
C VAL A 20 15.40 44.46 -4.02
N LEU A 21 16.11 44.65 -5.14
CA LEU A 21 16.52 43.54 -6.01
C LEU A 21 17.54 42.63 -5.34
N GLN A 22 18.47 43.15 -4.52
CA GLN A 22 19.37 42.34 -3.70
C GLN A 22 18.65 41.58 -2.59
N GLN A 23 17.61 42.15 -2.00
CA GLN A 23 16.74 41.41 -1.05
C GLN A 23 15.88 40.34 -1.72
N ILE A 24 15.47 40.55 -2.97
CA ILE A 24 14.69 39.56 -3.74
C ILE A 24 15.59 38.49 -4.38
N SER A 25 16.84 38.85 -4.75
CA SER A 25 17.85 37.93 -5.30
C SER A 25 18.68 37.22 -4.22
N GLY A 26 18.31 37.32 -2.97
CA GLY A 26 18.78 36.39 -1.94
C GLY A 26 18.44 34.98 -2.41
N GLU A 27 19.40 34.27 -3.02
CA GLU A 27 19.26 32.87 -3.39
C GLU A 27 18.79 32.12 -2.17
N GLN A 28 17.48 31.78 -2.14
CA GLN A 28 16.96 30.80 -1.22
C GLN A 28 17.55 29.46 -1.68
N THR A 29 18.79 29.21 -1.32
CA THR A 29 19.42 27.93 -1.49
C THR A 29 18.62 26.95 -0.63
N VAL A 30 17.76 26.16 -1.27
CA VAL A 30 17.06 25.06 -0.61
C VAL A 30 18.13 24.07 -0.14
N ARG A 31 18.41 24.03 1.16
CA ARG A 31 19.27 23.01 1.74
C ARG A 31 18.49 21.70 1.80
N VAL A 32 18.84 20.77 0.93
CA VAL A 32 18.33 19.40 0.97
C VAL A 32 19.26 18.57 1.85
N THR A 33 18.75 18.08 2.97
CA THR A 33 19.47 17.13 3.83
C THR A 33 19.21 15.70 3.36
N ALA A 34 20.16 14.80 3.57
CA ALA A 34 19.94 13.38 3.31
C ALA A 34 18.84 12.84 4.24
N PRO A 35 17.95 11.91 3.77
CA PRO A 35 16.91 11.35 4.59
C PRO A 35 17.51 10.41 5.66
N ASN A 36 16.92 10.39 6.84
CA ASN A 36 17.34 9.58 7.98
C ASN A 36 16.49 8.32 8.11
N PHE A 37 16.74 7.32 7.28
CA PHE A 37 16.01 6.06 7.35
C PHE A 37 16.55 5.13 8.45
N LYS A 38 15.60 4.57 9.22
CA LYS A 38 15.84 3.50 10.20
C LYS A 38 14.93 2.33 9.91
N SER A 39 15.33 1.14 10.36
CA SER A 39 14.51 -0.08 10.23
C SER A 39 14.21 -0.66 11.61
N ALA A 40 13.01 -1.22 11.75
CA ALA A 40 12.59 -1.96 12.93
C ALA A 40 11.86 -3.24 12.51
N GLU A 41 11.99 -4.28 13.34
CA GLU A 41 11.35 -5.58 13.11
C GLU A 41 10.19 -5.78 14.08
N PHE A 42 9.08 -6.28 13.56
CA PHE A 42 7.86 -6.52 14.31
C PHE A 42 7.35 -7.93 14.02
N LYS A 43 7.10 -8.71 15.05
CA LYS A 43 6.38 -9.97 14.91
C LYS A 43 4.89 -9.69 14.95
N VAL A 44 4.20 -10.03 13.88
CA VAL A 44 2.77 -9.80 13.65
C VAL A 44 2.02 -11.12 13.74
N VAL A 45 0.88 -11.11 14.44
CA VAL A 45 -0.01 -12.26 14.58
C VAL A 45 -1.42 -11.87 14.16
N GLY A 46 -2.03 -12.66 13.29
CA GLY A 46 -3.40 -12.47 12.83
C GLY A 46 -4.43 -12.71 13.92
N THR A 47 -5.25 -11.71 14.20
CA THR A 47 -6.37 -11.79 15.15
C THR A 47 -7.64 -12.32 14.50
N ALA A 48 -7.72 -12.23 13.17
CA ALA A 48 -8.78 -12.80 12.33
C ALA A 48 -8.18 -13.56 11.15
N PRO A 49 -8.99 -14.41 10.44
CA PRO A 49 -8.51 -15.09 9.25
C PRO A 49 -7.96 -14.12 8.20
N TYR A 50 -6.88 -14.51 7.54
CA TYR A 50 -6.36 -13.79 6.38
C TYR A 50 -6.82 -14.47 5.10
N VAL A 51 -7.42 -13.70 4.20
CA VAL A 51 -7.97 -14.20 2.95
C VAL A 51 -7.28 -13.55 1.77
N GLN A 52 -6.80 -14.35 0.83
CA GLN A 52 -6.19 -13.87 -0.39
C GLN A 52 -6.94 -14.36 -1.62
N LEU A 53 -6.94 -13.49 -2.63
CA LEU A 53 -7.44 -13.77 -3.97
C LEU A 53 -6.46 -13.11 -4.95
N ALA A 54 -5.38 -13.83 -5.26
CA ALA A 54 -4.45 -13.40 -6.29
C ALA A 54 -5.13 -13.43 -7.67
N PHE A 55 -4.65 -12.58 -8.57
CA PHE A 55 -5.19 -12.52 -9.92
C PHE A 55 -4.58 -13.65 -10.77
N GLY A 56 -5.34 -14.75 -10.93
CA GLY A 56 -4.87 -15.96 -11.57
C GLY A 56 -4.43 -15.76 -13.03
N GLU A 57 -3.49 -16.59 -13.49
CA GLU A 57 -2.91 -16.52 -14.83
C GLU A 57 -3.96 -16.67 -15.95
N LYS A 58 -4.95 -17.57 -15.78
CA LYS A 58 -6.07 -17.73 -16.70
C LYS A 58 -6.86 -16.44 -16.89
N ALA A 59 -7.15 -15.72 -15.80
CA ALA A 59 -7.87 -14.44 -15.85
C ALA A 59 -7.02 -13.36 -16.53
N ARG A 60 -5.70 -13.34 -16.30
CA ARG A 60 -4.76 -12.44 -17.00
C ARG A 60 -4.70 -12.72 -18.49
N ASN A 61 -4.65 -13.98 -18.90
CA ASN A 61 -4.61 -14.37 -20.31
C ASN A 61 -5.91 -13.99 -21.03
N ILE A 62 -7.07 -14.12 -20.36
CA ILE A 62 -8.35 -13.64 -20.88
C ILE A 62 -8.34 -12.12 -21.07
N LEU A 63 -7.83 -11.38 -20.09
CA LEU A 63 -7.69 -9.91 -20.20
C LEU A 63 -6.75 -9.52 -21.34
N ARG A 64 -5.60 -10.18 -21.46
CA ARG A 64 -4.65 -9.93 -22.57
C ARG A 64 -5.31 -10.19 -23.92
N ALA A 65 -6.01 -11.32 -24.05
CA ALA A 65 -6.73 -11.65 -25.30
C ALA A 65 -7.81 -10.61 -25.64
N ASN A 66 -8.56 -10.15 -24.63
CA ASN A 66 -9.58 -9.11 -24.83
C ASN A 66 -8.96 -7.76 -25.20
N HIS A 67 -7.84 -7.38 -24.60
CA HIS A 67 -7.13 -6.15 -24.95
C HIS A 67 -6.52 -6.23 -26.35
N ALA A 68 -5.98 -7.38 -26.75
CA ALA A 68 -5.43 -7.60 -28.09
C ALA A 68 -6.52 -7.63 -29.18
N ALA A 69 -7.73 -8.10 -28.86
CA ALA A 69 -8.86 -8.15 -29.76
C ALA A 69 -9.58 -6.79 -29.98
N GLY A 70 -9.22 -5.77 -29.19
CA GLY A 70 -9.87 -4.46 -29.22
C GLY A 70 -11.28 -4.47 -28.62
N SER A 71 -12.04 -3.38 -28.82
CA SER A 71 -13.34 -3.16 -28.15
C SER A 71 -14.51 -3.99 -28.68
N THR A 72 -14.32 -4.82 -29.71
CA THR A 72 -15.34 -5.72 -30.22
C THR A 72 -15.41 -7.03 -29.44
N ALA A 73 -15.88 -6.97 -28.20
CA ALA A 73 -16.17 -8.17 -27.42
C ALA A 73 -17.30 -8.96 -28.08
N LYS A 74 -17.01 -10.13 -28.66
CA LYS A 74 -18.02 -11.07 -29.13
C LYS A 74 -18.88 -11.55 -27.98
N LYS A 75 -20.11 -11.06 -27.86
CA LYS A 75 -21.16 -11.67 -27.03
C LYS A 75 -21.37 -13.12 -27.51
N GLY A 76 -21.16 -14.11 -26.62
CA GLY A 76 -21.62 -15.48 -26.90
C GLY A 76 -20.63 -16.62 -26.69
N LYS A 77 -19.47 -16.45 -26.08
CA LYS A 77 -18.63 -17.58 -25.68
C LYS A 77 -19.28 -18.36 -24.52
N LYS A 78 -19.56 -19.66 -24.77
CA LYS A 78 -20.02 -20.61 -23.74
C LYS A 78 -19.02 -20.59 -22.57
N ARG A 79 -19.53 -20.41 -21.36
CA ARG A 79 -18.68 -20.38 -20.15
C ARG A 79 -18.08 -21.77 -19.94
N GLU A 80 -16.76 -21.86 -19.86
CA GLU A 80 -16.08 -23.09 -19.49
C GLU A 80 -16.44 -23.48 -18.04
N ALA A 81 -16.42 -24.80 -17.75
CA ALA A 81 -16.58 -25.31 -16.41
C ALA A 81 -15.51 -24.70 -15.48
N LYS A 82 -15.88 -24.44 -14.24
CA LYS A 82 -14.95 -23.94 -13.22
C LYS A 82 -14.10 -25.10 -12.69
N ASP A 83 -12.81 -24.91 -12.72
CA ASP A 83 -11.83 -25.76 -12.03
C ASP A 83 -11.58 -25.14 -10.64
N PHE A 84 -12.25 -25.67 -9.63
CA PHE A 84 -12.19 -25.13 -8.25
C PHE A 84 -10.82 -25.31 -7.61
N ASP A 85 -10.15 -26.45 -7.85
CA ASP A 85 -8.80 -26.72 -7.32
C ASP A 85 -7.76 -25.83 -7.99
N GLY A 86 -7.82 -25.70 -9.30
CA GLY A 86 -6.97 -24.75 -10.05
C GLY A 86 -7.19 -23.30 -9.62
N LEU A 87 -8.42 -22.92 -9.30
CA LEU A 87 -8.74 -21.60 -8.77
C LEU A 87 -8.18 -21.38 -7.37
N PHE A 88 -8.17 -22.40 -6.50
CA PHE A 88 -7.55 -22.33 -5.18
C PHE A 88 -6.03 -22.12 -5.28
N ILE A 89 -5.37 -22.88 -6.15
CA ILE A 89 -3.92 -22.70 -6.40
C ILE A 89 -3.64 -21.29 -6.93
N ALA A 90 -4.45 -20.84 -7.88
CA ALA A 90 -4.30 -19.52 -8.50
C ALA A 90 -4.64 -18.35 -7.57
N ALA A 91 -5.42 -18.58 -6.50
CA ALA A 91 -5.76 -17.56 -5.51
C ALA A 91 -4.60 -17.22 -4.58
N GLN A 92 -3.53 -18.01 -4.56
CA GLN A 92 -2.43 -17.88 -3.62
C GLN A 92 -1.29 -17.02 -4.19
N HIS A 93 -0.67 -16.24 -3.30
CA HIS A 93 0.63 -15.61 -3.56
C HIS A 93 1.74 -16.56 -3.12
N ILE A 94 2.45 -17.13 -4.07
CA ILE A 94 3.54 -18.09 -3.82
C ILE A 94 4.85 -17.49 -4.31
N SER A 95 5.87 -17.50 -3.45
CA SER A 95 7.21 -17.02 -3.79
C SER A 95 7.92 -17.92 -4.81
N HIS A 96 8.99 -17.43 -5.42
CA HIS A 96 9.88 -18.25 -6.23
C HIS A 96 10.46 -19.46 -5.47
N GLU A 97 10.60 -19.35 -4.15
CA GLU A 97 11.08 -20.40 -3.26
C GLU A 97 9.99 -21.36 -2.78
N GLY A 98 8.72 -21.14 -3.19
CA GLY A 98 7.59 -22.03 -2.92
C GLY A 98 6.86 -21.80 -1.59
N TRP A 99 7.19 -20.76 -0.81
CA TRP A 99 6.43 -20.41 0.40
C TRP A 99 5.29 -19.42 0.09
N SER A 100 4.25 -19.46 0.92
CA SER A 100 3.11 -18.54 0.82
C SER A 100 3.45 -17.16 1.38
N GLY A 101 2.97 -16.11 0.72
CA GLY A 101 3.25 -14.73 1.11
C GLY A 101 2.03 -13.83 1.15
N ILE A 102 2.19 -12.71 1.82
CA ILE A 102 1.29 -11.55 1.79
C ILE A 102 2.01 -10.46 1.00
N PRO A 103 1.35 -9.79 0.04
CA PRO A 103 1.99 -8.66 -0.64
C PRO A 103 2.50 -7.61 0.35
N ALA A 104 3.77 -7.26 0.26
CA ALA A 104 4.38 -6.24 1.12
C ALA A 104 3.63 -4.89 1.01
N SER A 105 3.11 -4.62 -0.18
CA SER A 105 2.26 -3.46 -0.46
C SER A 105 0.97 -3.44 0.37
N ALA A 106 0.42 -4.60 0.79
CA ALA A 106 -0.79 -4.65 1.61
C ALA A 106 -0.55 -4.07 3.00
N PHE A 107 0.57 -4.42 3.66
CA PHE A 107 0.96 -3.85 4.95
C PHE A 107 1.28 -2.37 4.83
N ARG A 108 2.05 -1.98 3.81
CA ARG A 108 2.37 -0.58 3.57
C ARG A 108 1.10 0.25 3.32
N HIS A 109 0.17 -0.27 2.53
CA HIS A 109 -1.12 0.38 2.29
C HIS A 109 -1.89 0.54 3.58
N ALA A 110 -1.99 -0.49 4.42
CA ALA A 110 -2.68 -0.44 5.69
C ALA A 110 -2.08 0.63 6.63
N MET A 111 -0.75 0.73 6.73
CA MET A 111 -0.08 1.76 7.53
C MET A 111 -0.34 3.16 6.98
N VAL A 112 -0.22 3.37 5.67
CA VAL A 112 -0.50 4.67 5.03
C VAL A 112 -1.97 5.07 5.18
N GLU A 113 -2.89 4.12 5.13
CA GLU A 113 -4.30 4.38 5.34
C GLU A 113 -4.60 4.73 6.80
N ALA A 114 -3.98 4.03 7.76
CA ALA A 114 -4.11 4.31 9.19
C ALA A 114 -3.64 5.72 9.58
N CYS A 115 -2.77 6.34 8.80
CA CYS A 115 -2.34 7.73 9.03
C CYS A 115 -3.51 8.73 9.03
N THR A 116 -4.59 8.45 8.29
CA THR A 116 -5.78 9.34 8.29
C THR A 116 -6.55 9.33 9.60
N LEU A 117 -6.36 8.31 10.43
CA LEU A 117 -6.98 8.19 11.75
C LEU A 117 -6.29 9.07 12.81
N VAL A 118 -5.15 9.66 12.46
CA VAL A 118 -4.31 10.52 13.33
C VAL A 118 -3.94 11.82 12.63
N ASP A 119 -4.74 12.25 11.63
CA ASP A 119 -4.58 13.48 10.85
C ASP A 119 -3.19 13.67 10.21
N PHE A 120 -2.49 12.56 9.93
CA PHE A 120 -1.22 12.61 9.23
C PHE A 120 -1.41 12.42 7.72
N HIS A 121 -0.76 13.27 6.93
CA HIS A 121 -0.90 13.27 5.48
C HIS A 121 -0.41 11.98 4.81
N LYS A 122 -1.31 11.26 4.12
CA LYS A 122 -0.98 10.05 3.34
C LYS A 122 0.19 10.25 2.37
N THR A 123 0.30 11.43 1.76
CA THR A 123 1.37 11.73 0.81
C THR A 123 2.75 11.76 1.47
N LYS A 124 2.85 12.24 2.71
CA LYS A 124 4.08 12.17 3.51
C LYS A 124 4.37 10.74 3.94
N ALA A 125 3.36 10.03 4.47
CA ALA A 125 3.49 8.63 4.89
C ALA A 125 3.97 7.72 3.76
N LYS A 126 3.46 7.89 2.53
CA LYS A 126 3.92 7.15 1.34
C LYS A 126 5.40 7.30 1.04
N LYS A 127 6.03 8.40 1.45
CA LYS A 127 7.46 8.67 1.24
C LYS A 127 8.32 8.27 2.44
N ALA A 128 7.69 8.00 3.58
CA ALA A 128 8.35 7.82 4.86
C ALA A 128 8.27 6.39 5.43
N VAL A 129 7.39 5.52 4.90
CA VAL A 129 7.20 4.15 5.42
C VAL A 129 7.29 3.13 4.30
N PHE A 130 8.12 2.12 4.50
CA PHE A 130 8.38 1.03 3.55
C PHE A 130 8.37 -0.31 4.27
N ILE A 131 7.96 -1.36 3.57
CA ILE A 131 8.01 -2.74 4.06
C ILE A 131 9.07 -3.47 3.25
N GLU A 132 10.04 -4.06 3.93
CA GLU A 132 11.07 -4.87 3.29
C GLU A 132 10.49 -6.26 2.96
N PRO A 133 10.60 -6.71 1.71
CA PRO A 133 10.10 -8.03 1.31
C PRO A 133 11.05 -9.14 1.76
N HIS A 134 10.50 -10.35 1.95
CA HIS A 134 11.27 -11.57 2.14
C HIS A 134 11.60 -12.26 0.81
N GLY A 135 10.88 -11.94 -0.25
CA GLY A 135 11.05 -12.48 -1.59
C GLY A 135 10.01 -11.94 -2.54
N PHE A 136 9.86 -12.60 -3.70
CA PHE A 136 9.00 -12.12 -4.77
C PHE A 136 8.05 -13.21 -5.25
N ASP A 137 6.83 -12.79 -5.63
CA ASP A 137 5.82 -13.68 -6.21
C ASP A 137 6.29 -14.27 -7.53
N LYS A 138 6.13 -15.59 -7.69
CA LYS A 138 6.57 -16.32 -8.89
C LYS A 138 5.80 -15.96 -10.15
N SER A 139 4.57 -15.46 -10.01
CA SER A 139 3.68 -15.20 -11.15
C SER A 139 3.70 -13.75 -11.62
N GLU A 140 3.83 -12.80 -10.69
CA GLU A 140 3.78 -11.36 -10.98
C GLU A 140 5.05 -10.60 -10.56
N GLY A 141 5.95 -11.26 -9.84
CA GLY A 141 7.18 -10.61 -9.36
C GLY A 141 6.94 -9.54 -8.29
N GLN A 142 5.74 -9.47 -7.69
CA GLN A 142 5.47 -8.50 -6.65
C GLN A 142 6.18 -8.86 -5.34
N PRO A 143 6.63 -7.86 -4.54
CA PRO A 143 7.27 -8.09 -3.27
C PRO A 143 6.35 -8.78 -2.26
N LEU A 144 6.82 -9.85 -1.61
CA LEU A 144 6.08 -10.64 -0.64
C LEU A 144 6.76 -10.65 0.73
N VAL A 145 5.94 -10.64 1.76
CA VAL A 145 6.30 -10.96 3.14
C VAL A 145 5.81 -12.38 3.42
N ARG A 146 6.71 -13.26 3.90
CA ARG A 146 6.38 -14.67 4.16
C ARG A 146 5.36 -14.80 5.28
N ILE A 147 4.28 -15.54 5.02
CA ILE A 147 3.27 -15.89 6.03
C ILE A 147 3.55 -17.28 6.60
N ILE A 148 3.41 -17.42 7.91
CA ILE A 148 3.46 -18.69 8.62
C ILE A 148 2.02 -19.13 8.87
N GLY A 149 1.67 -20.31 8.36
CA GLY A 149 0.32 -20.87 8.38
C GLY A 149 0.09 -21.73 7.14
N LYS A 150 -1.03 -22.45 7.11
CA LYS A 150 -1.44 -23.26 5.95
C LYS A 150 -2.73 -22.69 5.39
N PRO A 151 -2.80 -22.42 4.08
CA PRO A 151 -4.04 -21.95 3.45
C PRO A 151 -5.04 -23.09 3.35
N LYS A 152 -6.30 -22.78 3.57
CA LYS A 152 -7.45 -23.65 3.35
C LYS A 152 -8.20 -23.24 2.09
N HIS A 153 -8.71 -24.22 1.35
CA HIS A 153 -9.64 -23.99 0.26
C HIS A 153 -10.99 -23.57 0.84
N VAL A 154 -11.46 -22.38 0.49
CA VAL A 154 -12.77 -21.88 0.94
C VAL A 154 -13.55 -21.35 -0.25
N GLU A 155 -14.82 -21.71 -0.31
CA GLU A 155 -15.77 -21.26 -1.31
C GLU A 155 -16.78 -20.30 -0.70
N HIS A 156 -16.92 -19.12 -1.28
CA HIS A 156 -17.90 -18.13 -0.86
C HIS A 156 -18.86 -17.81 -1.98
N THR A 157 -20.15 -17.89 -1.68
CA THR A 157 -21.19 -17.38 -2.57
C THR A 157 -21.21 -15.85 -2.49
N VAL A 158 -21.06 -15.20 -3.62
CA VAL A 158 -21.09 -13.74 -3.76
C VAL A 158 -22.09 -13.35 -4.85
N ARG A 159 -22.54 -12.09 -4.82
CA ARG A 159 -23.29 -11.50 -5.91
C ARG A 159 -22.36 -10.65 -6.77
N ASN A 160 -22.38 -10.91 -8.07
CA ASN A 160 -21.68 -10.05 -9.03
C ASN A 160 -22.36 -8.68 -9.15
N ALA A 161 -21.70 -7.73 -9.81
CA ALA A 161 -22.25 -6.39 -10.05
C ALA A 161 -23.65 -6.41 -10.70
N ASN A 162 -23.95 -7.46 -11.48
CA ASN A 162 -25.26 -7.68 -12.12
C ASN A 162 -26.28 -8.42 -11.23
N GLY A 163 -26.00 -8.57 -9.93
CA GLY A 163 -26.88 -9.29 -8.98
C GLY A 163 -26.89 -10.81 -9.07
N GLN A 164 -26.23 -11.40 -10.07
CA GLN A 164 -26.17 -12.85 -10.27
C GLN A 164 -25.29 -13.52 -9.20
N PRO A 165 -25.72 -14.65 -8.61
CA PRO A 165 -24.91 -15.43 -7.68
C PRO A 165 -23.68 -16.01 -8.40
N ASP A 166 -22.56 -16.03 -7.72
CA ASP A 166 -21.33 -16.65 -8.18
C ASP A 166 -20.58 -17.27 -7.01
N ILE A 167 -19.83 -18.34 -7.26
CA ILE A 167 -18.97 -18.98 -6.26
C ILE A 167 -17.53 -18.51 -6.53
N ARG A 168 -16.92 -17.94 -5.50
CA ARG A 168 -15.51 -17.56 -5.52
C ARG A 168 -14.70 -18.45 -4.61
N VAL A 169 -13.66 -19.04 -5.19
CA VAL A 169 -12.65 -19.81 -4.47
C VAL A 169 -11.59 -18.86 -3.93
N ARG A 170 -11.20 -19.05 -2.70
CA ARG A 170 -10.20 -18.25 -1.99
C ARG A 170 -9.25 -19.13 -1.21
N ALA A 171 -8.05 -18.62 -0.95
CA ALA A 171 -7.12 -19.20 -0.01
C ALA A 171 -7.24 -18.45 1.33
N MET A 172 -7.63 -19.16 2.38
CA MET A 172 -7.86 -18.60 3.72
C MET A 172 -6.87 -19.20 4.70
N PHE A 173 -6.19 -18.36 5.44
CA PHE A 173 -5.39 -18.72 6.61
C PHE A 173 -6.22 -18.46 7.87
N ASP A 174 -6.29 -19.41 8.78
CA ASP A 174 -7.01 -19.23 10.05
C ASP A 174 -6.37 -18.12 10.89
N ALA A 175 -7.13 -17.56 11.84
CA ALA A 175 -6.59 -16.67 12.85
C ALA A 175 -5.40 -17.34 13.56
N GLY A 176 -4.41 -16.55 13.95
CA GLY A 176 -3.14 -17.07 14.47
C GLY A 176 -2.05 -17.22 13.39
N TRP A 177 -2.35 -16.94 12.11
CA TRP A 177 -1.29 -16.76 11.12
C TRP A 177 -0.27 -15.71 11.60
N SER A 178 0.98 -15.84 11.24
CA SER A 178 2.00 -14.90 11.71
C SER A 178 3.00 -14.55 10.62
N THR A 179 3.67 -13.44 10.82
CA THR A 179 4.77 -13.00 9.97
C THR A 179 5.71 -12.09 10.75
N THR A 180 6.94 -11.97 10.30
CA THR A 180 7.88 -10.95 10.75
C THR A 180 7.89 -9.82 9.72
N LEU A 181 7.59 -8.60 10.16
CA LEU A 181 7.64 -7.41 9.33
C LEU A 181 8.87 -6.59 9.64
N ARG A 182 9.68 -6.31 8.64
CA ARG A 182 10.72 -5.31 8.73
C ARG A 182 10.24 -4.02 8.07
N VAL A 183 10.09 -2.99 8.91
CA VAL A 183 9.57 -1.68 8.51
C VAL A 183 10.73 -0.69 8.48
N THR A 184 10.99 -0.13 7.31
CA THR A 184 11.93 0.98 7.13
C THR A 184 11.15 2.29 7.12
N PHE A 185 11.58 3.25 7.93
CA PHE A 185 10.87 4.51 8.11
C PHE A 185 11.82 5.70 8.21
N ASP A 186 11.34 6.86 7.80
CA ASP A 186 12.04 8.13 7.93
C ASP A 186 11.96 8.62 9.38
N ALA A 187 13.10 8.60 10.07
CA ALA A 187 13.22 8.96 11.47
C ALA A 187 13.13 10.48 11.74
N ASP A 188 13.13 11.29 10.70
CA ASP A 188 12.85 12.72 10.81
C ASP A 188 11.33 13.00 10.88
N LEU A 189 10.50 12.01 10.46
CA LEU A 189 9.05 12.12 10.45
C LEU A 189 8.36 11.22 11.48
N PHE A 190 8.95 10.08 11.83
CA PHE A 190 8.37 9.09 12.74
C PHE A 190 9.39 8.59 13.77
N THR A 191 8.99 8.53 15.02
CA THR A 191 9.73 7.77 16.04
C THR A 191 9.38 6.27 15.92
N LEU A 192 10.17 5.41 16.56
CA LEU A 192 9.85 3.96 16.66
C LEU A 192 8.48 3.74 17.31
N THR A 193 8.13 4.52 18.31
CA THR A 193 6.83 4.47 18.99
C THR A 193 5.69 4.82 18.00
N ASP A 194 5.87 5.84 17.18
CA ASP A 194 4.87 6.22 16.18
C ASP A 194 4.66 5.11 15.17
N VAL A 195 5.74 4.49 14.68
CA VAL A 195 5.66 3.35 13.74
C VAL A 195 4.96 2.16 14.38
N THR A 196 5.26 1.86 15.65
CA THR A 196 4.59 0.79 16.41
C THR A 196 3.09 1.06 16.52
N ASN A 197 2.71 2.25 16.96
CA ASN A 197 1.30 2.65 17.11
C ASN A 197 0.57 2.67 15.76
N LEU A 198 1.24 3.13 14.71
CA LEU A 198 0.69 3.13 13.36
C LEU A 198 0.45 1.72 12.85
N LEU A 199 1.39 0.79 13.09
CA LEU A 199 1.24 -0.61 12.72
C LEU A 199 0.12 -1.30 13.53
N MET A 200 -0.05 -0.98 14.81
CA MET A 200 -1.17 -1.46 15.63
C MET A 200 -2.52 -0.97 15.06
N ARG A 201 -2.65 0.31 14.73
CA ARG A 201 -3.86 0.85 14.09
C ARG A 201 -4.11 0.21 12.72
N ALA A 202 -3.07 0.04 11.92
CA ALA A 202 -3.16 -0.65 10.64
C ALA A 202 -3.70 -2.07 10.80
N GLY A 203 -3.26 -2.80 11.83
CA GLY A 203 -3.73 -4.15 12.12
C GLY A 203 -5.18 -4.22 12.59
N MET A 204 -5.57 -3.35 13.51
CA MET A 204 -6.89 -3.42 14.15
C MET A 204 -8.00 -2.74 13.32
N GLN A 205 -7.68 -1.63 12.64
CA GLN A 205 -8.68 -0.75 12.03
C GLN A 205 -8.71 -0.85 10.50
N VAL A 206 -7.60 -1.21 9.86
CA VAL A 206 -7.51 -1.30 8.40
C VAL A 206 -7.49 -2.75 7.92
N GLY A 207 -6.60 -3.58 8.47
CA GLY A 207 -6.41 -4.98 8.07
C GLY A 207 -5.69 -5.15 6.73
N VAL A 208 -5.41 -6.41 6.37
CA VAL A 208 -4.78 -6.81 5.10
C VAL A 208 -5.60 -7.88 4.38
N GLY A 209 -5.46 -7.99 3.07
CA GLY A 209 -6.16 -8.99 2.26
C GLY A 209 -7.60 -8.65 1.90
N GLU A 210 -8.32 -9.66 1.43
CA GLU A 210 -9.73 -9.52 1.04
C GLU A 210 -10.62 -9.49 2.28
N GLY A 211 -11.71 -8.72 2.23
CA GLY A 211 -12.67 -8.62 3.33
C GLY A 211 -12.17 -7.90 4.58
N ARG A 212 -11.04 -7.20 4.51
CA ARG A 212 -10.51 -6.38 5.61
C ARG A 212 -11.49 -5.29 6.03
N PRO A 213 -11.44 -4.78 7.28
CA PRO A 213 -12.34 -3.73 7.76
C PRO A 213 -12.38 -2.50 6.86
N SER A 214 -11.23 -2.02 6.40
CA SER A 214 -11.14 -0.91 5.44
C SER A 214 -11.29 -1.42 3.99
N SER A 215 -12.45 -2.02 3.70
CA SER A 215 -12.79 -2.45 2.35
C SER A 215 -13.29 -1.26 1.52
N LYS A 216 -12.78 -1.12 0.28
CA LYS A 216 -13.14 0.00 -0.60
C LYS A 216 -14.63 0.04 -0.96
N ASN A 217 -15.28 -1.13 -1.03
CA ASN A 217 -16.65 -1.29 -1.52
C ASN A 217 -17.62 -1.78 -0.42
N GLY A 218 -17.32 -1.52 0.84
CA GLY A 218 -18.16 -1.93 1.96
C GLY A 218 -17.41 -1.93 3.29
N ILE A 219 -18.06 -2.42 4.34
CA ILE A 219 -17.48 -2.48 5.69
C ILE A 219 -16.54 -3.69 5.90
N GLY A 220 -16.34 -4.50 4.86
CA GLY A 220 -15.55 -5.73 4.94
C GLY A 220 -16.22 -6.84 5.75
N MET A 221 -15.47 -7.90 6.01
CA MET A 221 -15.87 -9.07 6.81
C MET A 221 -15.12 -9.15 8.14
N GLY A 222 -14.27 -8.14 8.43
CA GLY A 222 -13.38 -8.16 9.59
C GLY A 222 -12.17 -9.08 9.44
N TRP A 223 -11.92 -9.61 8.24
CA TRP A 223 -10.76 -10.46 7.95
C TRP A 223 -9.46 -9.67 7.89
N GLY A 224 -8.35 -10.38 8.07
CA GLY A 224 -7.02 -9.81 7.91
C GLY A 224 -6.61 -8.80 8.97
N THR A 225 -7.32 -8.75 10.09
CA THR A 225 -6.88 -7.98 11.25
C THR A 225 -5.72 -8.69 11.95
N PHE A 226 -4.83 -7.92 12.56
CA PHE A 226 -3.63 -8.44 13.22
C PHE A 226 -3.20 -7.57 14.40
N SER A 227 -2.36 -8.12 15.26
CA SER A 227 -1.69 -7.42 16.35
C SER A 227 -0.18 -7.62 16.27
N ILE A 228 0.57 -6.82 17.01
CA ILE A 228 2.01 -7.01 17.23
C ILE A 228 2.17 -7.91 18.47
N GLU A 229 3.02 -8.96 18.36
CA GLU A 229 3.33 -9.80 19.52
C GLU A 229 4.07 -8.98 20.59
N GLY A 230 3.64 -9.06 21.84
CA GLY A 230 4.17 -8.26 22.94
C GLY A 230 3.62 -6.83 23.01
N GLY A 231 2.77 -6.40 22.08
CA GLY A 231 1.99 -5.17 22.24
C GLY A 231 0.90 -5.35 23.29
N ALA A 232 0.60 -4.29 24.05
CA ALA A 232 -0.50 -4.32 25.04
C ALA A 232 -1.81 -4.72 24.35
N LYS A 233 -2.54 -5.66 25.00
CA LYS A 233 -3.89 -6.04 24.58
C LYS A 233 -4.87 -4.93 24.89
#